data_57f9ce59dd4f318223b3f31199b3c383
#
_entry.id   57f9ce59dd4f318223b3f31199b3c383
#
_cell.length_a   1.000
_cell.length_b   1.000
_cell.length_c   1.000
_cell.angle_alpha   90.00
_cell.angle_beta   90.00
_cell.angle_gamma   90.00
#
_symmetry.space_group_name_H-M   'P 1'
#
loop_
_entity.id
_entity.type
_entity.pdbx_description
1 polymer ?
#
loop_
_entity_poly.entity_id
_entity_poly.type
_entity_poly.pdbx_seq_one_letter_code
_entity_poly.pdbx_strand_id
1 'polypeptide(L)'
;KEIPWETMDMDFMNLNQSAHGDREFGHIVTRMRKNRKVVVGHWQDEKAQAKIAVWMRVSAGWADAQDMRIIRFGDQMNNVAVTDGDKVEAEMRLGYHVDYYPIANLVALLNEVTDAEVAELVAT
;
A
#
# COMPACT_ATOMS: atom_id res chain seq x y z
N LYS A 1 26.42 -3.27 -13.02
CA LYS A 1 27.87 -3.44 -12.92
C LYS A 1 28.26 -4.55 -13.89
N GLU A 2 29.21 -4.33 -14.78
CA GLU A 2 29.72 -5.38 -15.66
C GLU A 2 30.50 -6.42 -14.85
N ILE A 3 30.38 -7.67 -15.24
CA ILE A 3 31.10 -8.75 -14.58
C ILE A 3 32.52 -8.81 -15.16
N PRO A 4 33.58 -8.70 -14.34
CA PRO A 4 34.95 -8.72 -14.79
C PRO A 4 35.42 -10.17 -15.04
N TRP A 5 34.95 -10.78 -16.10
CA TRP A 5 35.14 -12.20 -16.40
C TRP A 5 36.60 -12.66 -16.37
N GLU A 6 37.53 -11.78 -16.76
CA GLU A 6 38.96 -12.12 -16.84
C GLU A 6 39.68 -12.07 -15.49
N THR A 7 39.14 -11.33 -14.52
CA THR A 7 39.77 -11.11 -13.21
C THR A 7 38.89 -11.57 -12.04
N MET A 8 37.80 -12.23 -12.33
CA MET A 8 36.86 -12.71 -11.32
C MET A 8 37.51 -13.85 -10.49
N ASP A 9 37.57 -13.65 -9.20
CA ASP A 9 38.06 -14.60 -8.21
C ASP A 9 37.00 -15.05 -7.20
N MET A 10 37.37 -15.84 -6.23
CA MET A 10 36.44 -16.31 -5.21
C MET A 10 35.91 -15.18 -4.30
N ASP A 11 36.71 -14.16 -4.05
CA ASP A 11 36.27 -13.02 -3.24
C ASP A 11 35.22 -12.21 -3.99
N PHE A 12 35.42 -11.97 -5.29
CA PHE A 12 34.38 -11.37 -6.14
C PHE A 12 33.09 -12.18 -6.14
N MET A 13 33.20 -13.52 -6.26
CA MET A 13 32.05 -14.44 -6.22
C MET A 13 31.31 -14.32 -4.89
N ASN A 14 32.02 -14.37 -3.77
CA ASN A 14 31.44 -14.32 -2.43
C ASN A 14 30.73 -12.97 -2.15
N LEU A 15 31.29 -11.86 -2.63
CA LEU A 15 30.71 -10.52 -2.45
C LEU A 15 29.46 -10.27 -3.32
N ASN A 16 29.31 -11.01 -4.42
CA ASN A 16 28.24 -10.74 -5.39
C ASN A 16 27.23 -11.87 -5.54
N GLN A 17 27.36 -12.96 -4.80
CA GLN A 17 26.39 -14.04 -4.81
C GLN A 17 25.23 -13.79 -3.86
N SER A 18 24.03 -14.25 -4.24
CA SER A 18 22.83 -14.30 -3.39
C SER A 18 22.46 -15.74 -3.00
N ALA A 19 23.44 -16.65 -3.04
CA ALA A 19 23.19 -18.09 -2.97
C ALA A 19 22.70 -18.59 -1.61
N HIS A 20 23.06 -17.91 -0.53
CA HIS A 20 22.67 -18.29 0.83
C HIS A 20 21.39 -17.58 1.26
N GLY A 21 21.44 -16.34 1.71
CA GLY A 21 20.33 -15.65 2.32
C GLY A 21 19.09 -15.54 1.44
N ASP A 22 19.24 -15.16 0.19
CA ASP A 22 18.11 -14.97 -0.73
C ASP A 22 17.39 -16.29 -1.03
N ARG A 23 18.15 -17.34 -1.23
CA ARG A 23 17.62 -18.67 -1.53
C ARG A 23 16.93 -19.29 -0.33
N GLU A 24 17.51 -19.15 0.85
CA GLU A 24 16.94 -19.61 2.12
C GLU A 24 15.67 -18.83 2.45
N PHE A 25 15.69 -17.51 2.35
CA PHE A 25 14.51 -16.68 2.52
C PHE A 25 13.41 -17.04 1.52
N GLY A 26 13.76 -17.19 0.24
CA GLY A 26 12.84 -17.60 -0.80
C GLY A 26 12.19 -18.96 -0.54
N HIS A 27 12.96 -19.91 0.00
CA HIS A 27 12.45 -21.21 0.43
C HIS A 27 11.45 -21.08 1.58
N ILE A 28 11.81 -20.37 2.63
CA ILE A 28 10.94 -20.14 3.81
C ILE A 28 9.62 -19.51 3.39
N VAL A 29 9.66 -18.41 2.63
CA VAL A 29 8.46 -17.68 2.20
C VAL A 29 7.56 -18.56 1.32
N THR A 30 8.16 -19.41 0.47
CA THR A 30 7.41 -20.38 -0.34
C THR A 30 6.71 -21.43 0.54
N ARG A 31 7.40 -21.96 1.53
CA ARG A 31 6.81 -22.91 2.49
C ARG A 31 5.69 -22.30 3.33
N MET A 32 5.83 -21.02 3.67
CA MET A 32 4.78 -20.25 4.34
C MET A 32 3.60 -19.88 3.42
N ARG A 33 3.66 -20.21 2.13
CA ARG A 33 2.67 -19.84 1.11
C ARG A 33 2.40 -18.32 1.07
N LYS A 34 3.44 -17.52 1.30
CA LYS A 34 3.36 -16.06 1.22
C LYS A 34 3.74 -15.58 -0.18
N ASN A 35 2.93 -14.68 -0.71
CA ASN A 35 3.28 -14.00 -1.95
C ASN A 35 4.49 -13.09 -1.73
N ARG A 36 5.36 -13.03 -2.73
CA ARG A 36 6.53 -12.15 -2.72
C ARG A 36 6.80 -11.60 -4.10
N LYS A 37 7.42 -10.45 -4.15
CA LYS A 37 8.00 -9.91 -5.38
C LYS A 37 9.52 -10.12 -5.36
N VAL A 38 10.04 -10.65 -6.45
CA VAL A 38 11.48 -10.76 -6.69
C VAL A 38 11.90 -9.63 -7.62
N VAL A 39 12.89 -8.85 -7.18
CA VAL A 39 13.52 -7.81 -8.00
C VAL A 39 14.98 -8.21 -8.18
N VAL A 40 15.38 -8.41 -9.42
CA VAL A 40 16.75 -8.77 -9.79
C VAL A 40 17.49 -7.52 -10.24
N GLY A 41 18.71 -7.34 -9.74
CA GLY A 41 19.61 -6.24 -10.10
C GLY A 41 20.63 -5.96 -9.01
N HIS A 42 21.64 -5.17 -9.34
CA HIS A 42 22.60 -4.69 -8.36
C HIS A 42 21.91 -3.64 -7.46
N TRP A 43 22.22 -3.62 -6.17
CA TRP A 43 21.59 -2.71 -5.20
C TRP A 43 21.76 -1.21 -5.52
N GLN A 44 22.84 -0.84 -6.24
CA GLN A 44 23.07 0.53 -6.71
C GLN A 44 22.46 0.82 -8.09
N ASP A 45 21.84 -0.17 -8.73
CA ASP A 45 21.18 0.05 -10.01
C ASP A 45 19.88 0.82 -9.81
N GLU A 46 19.80 1.99 -10.40
CA GLU A 46 18.61 2.87 -10.30
C GLU A 46 17.33 2.18 -10.75
N LYS A 47 17.40 1.30 -11.76
CA LYS A 47 16.24 0.55 -12.24
C LYS A 47 15.78 -0.50 -11.21
N ALA A 48 16.70 -1.14 -10.51
CA ALA A 48 16.37 -2.06 -9.42
C ALA A 48 15.77 -1.30 -8.24
N GLN A 49 16.39 -0.18 -7.85
CA GLN A 49 15.89 0.69 -6.78
C GLN A 49 14.49 1.24 -7.09
N ALA A 50 14.24 1.68 -8.31
CA ALA A 50 12.93 2.16 -8.73
C ALA A 50 11.84 1.09 -8.59
N LYS A 51 12.14 -0.16 -8.97
CA LYS A 51 11.22 -1.29 -8.80
C LYS A 51 10.96 -1.59 -7.31
N ILE A 52 12.00 -1.59 -6.47
CA ILE A 52 11.87 -1.77 -5.03
C ILE A 52 11.00 -0.67 -4.43
N ALA A 53 11.25 0.59 -4.79
CA ALA A 53 10.48 1.73 -4.29
C ALA A 53 8.98 1.64 -4.61
N VAL A 54 8.59 1.10 -5.77
CA VAL A 54 7.17 0.84 -6.08
C VAL A 54 6.57 -0.13 -5.06
N TRP A 55 7.25 -1.25 -4.80
CA TRP A 55 6.74 -2.27 -3.88
C TRP A 55 6.75 -1.84 -2.42
N MET A 56 7.69 -0.99 -2.04
CA MET A 56 7.67 -0.36 -0.71
C MET A 56 6.41 0.50 -0.54
N ARG A 57 6.07 1.33 -1.54
CA ARG A 57 4.83 2.13 -1.50
C ARG A 57 3.57 1.27 -1.50
N VAL A 58 3.55 0.20 -2.31
CA VAL A 58 2.42 -0.76 -2.32
C VAL A 58 2.24 -1.40 -0.94
N SER A 59 3.33 -1.82 -0.31
CA SER A 59 3.28 -2.44 1.03
C SER A 59 2.82 -1.46 2.11
N ALA A 60 3.29 -0.20 2.05
CA ALA A 60 2.85 0.84 2.97
C ALA A 60 1.36 1.17 2.78
N GLY A 61 0.91 1.35 1.52
CA GLY A 61 -0.50 1.61 1.22
C GLY A 61 -1.41 0.43 1.58
N TRP A 62 -0.94 -0.79 1.42
CA TRP A 62 -1.68 -1.98 1.88
C TRP A 62 -1.82 -2.02 3.41
N ALA A 63 -0.73 -1.73 4.14
CA ALA A 63 -0.77 -1.70 5.60
C ALA A 63 -1.70 -0.59 6.11
N ASP A 64 -1.66 0.59 5.50
CA ASP A 64 -2.55 1.71 5.82
C ASP A 64 -4.02 1.36 5.58
N ALA A 65 -4.32 0.67 4.47
CA ALA A 65 -5.68 0.24 4.15
C ALA A 65 -6.30 -0.71 5.19
N GLN A 66 -5.49 -1.49 5.93
CA GLN A 66 -6.01 -2.44 6.93
C GLN A 66 -6.66 -1.76 8.14
N ASP A 67 -6.29 -0.51 8.43
CA ASP A 67 -6.83 0.28 9.54
C ASP A 67 -7.68 1.48 9.07
N MET A 68 -7.81 1.65 7.74
CA MET A 68 -8.53 2.78 7.16
C MET A 68 -10.02 2.70 7.46
N ARG A 69 -10.59 3.85 7.87
CA ARG A 69 -12.03 4.03 8.03
C ARG A 69 -12.56 5.05 7.05
N ILE A 70 -13.49 4.63 6.23
CA ILE A 70 -14.16 5.49 5.25
C ILE A 70 -15.52 5.87 5.81
N ILE A 71 -15.76 7.15 6.00
CA ILE A 71 -17.06 7.66 6.43
C ILE A 71 -17.91 7.95 5.20
N ARG A 72 -19.09 7.37 5.17
CA ARG A 72 -20.12 7.64 4.18
C ARG A 72 -21.28 8.39 4.82
N PHE A 73 -21.55 9.60 4.39
CA PHE A 73 -22.76 10.33 4.77
C PHE A 73 -23.88 10.08 3.77
N GLY A 74 -25.04 9.67 4.28
CA GLY A 74 -26.17 9.29 3.44
C GLY A 74 -26.16 7.82 3.02
N ASP A 75 -27.25 7.37 2.45
CA ASP A 75 -27.43 5.98 2.00
C ASP A 75 -27.34 5.88 0.46
N GLN A 76 -27.50 4.66 -0.07
CA GLN A 76 -27.58 4.44 -1.50
C GLN A 76 -28.82 5.15 -2.09
N MET A 77 -28.79 5.35 -3.39
CA MET A 77 -29.95 5.87 -4.11
C MET A 77 -31.07 4.83 -4.14
N ASN A 78 -32.30 5.25 -3.82
CA ASN A 78 -33.46 4.36 -3.87
C ASN A 78 -33.63 3.79 -5.28
N ASN A 79 -33.86 2.47 -5.36
CA ASN A 79 -34.05 1.71 -6.59
C ASN A 79 -32.84 1.68 -7.54
N VAL A 80 -31.64 1.99 -7.06
CA VAL A 80 -30.40 1.94 -7.82
C VAL A 80 -29.38 1.04 -7.08
N ALA A 81 -29.52 -0.25 -7.21
CA ALA A 81 -28.75 -1.26 -6.46
C ALA A 81 -27.23 -1.09 -6.61
N VAL A 82 -26.74 -0.64 -7.77
CA VAL A 82 -25.30 -0.44 -8.03
C VAL A 82 -24.67 0.61 -7.10
N THR A 83 -25.46 1.48 -6.47
CA THR A 83 -24.94 2.51 -5.54
C THR A 83 -24.75 2.02 -4.12
N ASP A 84 -25.23 0.81 -3.79
CA ASP A 84 -25.07 0.23 -2.46
C ASP A 84 -23.61 -0.17 -2.19
N GLY A 85 -23.01 -0.90 -3.10
CA GLY A 85 -21.68 -1.47 -2.91
C GLY A 85 -21.67 -2.63 -1.90
N ASP A 86 -20.63 -3.44 -1.94
CA ASP A 86 -20.43 -4.52 -0.98
C ASP A 86 -19.32 -4.14 0.02
N LYS A 87 -19.74 -3.57 1.15
CA LYS A 87 -18.84 -3.11 2.22
C LYS A 87 -18.11 -4.29 2.89
N VAL A 88 -18.80 -5.41 3.02
CA VAL A 88 -18.24 -6.62 3.64
C VAL A 88 -17.16 -7.22 2.74
N GLU A 89 -17.42 -7.33 1.43
CA GLU A 89 -16.40 -7.79 0.49
C GLU A 89 -15.21 -6.83 0.44
N ALA A 90 -15.45 -5.52 0.48
CA ALA A 90 -14.39 -4.51 0.53
C ALA A 90 -13.48 -4.69 1.75
N GLU A 91 -14.06 -4.88 2.94
CA GLU A 91 -13.33 -5.15 4.17
C GLU A 91 -12.56 -6.46 4.09
N MET A 92 -13.19 -7.54 3.64
CA MET A 92 -12.55 -8.85 3.51
C MET A 92 -11.37 -8.86 2.52
N ARG A 93 -11.47 -8.12 1.41
CA ARG A 93 -10.47 -8.12 0.35
C ARG A 93 -9.42 -7.04 0.50
N LEU A 94 -9.78 -5.88 1.01
CA LEU A 94 -8.95 -4.67 1.00
C LEU A 94 -8.62 -4.16 2.40
N GLY A 95 -9.32 -4.63 3.42
CA GLY A 95 -9.06 -4.37 4.83
C GLY A 95 -9.73 -3.13 5.41
N TYR A 96 -10.15 -2.16 4.59
CA TYR A 96 -10.76 -0.94 5.09
C TYR A 96 -12.22 -1.13 5.51
N HIS A 97 -12.66 -0.35 6.51
CA HIS A 97 -14.04 -0.30 6.97
C HIS A 97 -14.80 0.86 6.34
N VAL A 98 -16.07 0.65 6.01
CA VAL A 98 -16.97 1.71 5.56
C VAL A 98 -18.07 1.91 6.58
N ASP A 99 -17.99 3.02 7.31
CA ASP A 99 -18.98 3.41 8.31
C ASP A 99 -20.03 4.33 7.70
N TYR A 100 -21.30 4.08 8.03
CA TYR A 100 -22.43 4.90 7.59
C TYR A 100 -22.86 5.88 8.66
N TYR A 101 -23.07 7.14 8.26
CA TYR A 101 -23.64 8.18 9.12
C TYR A 101 -24.80 8.89 8.44
N PRO A 102 -25.90 9.18 9.17
CA PRO A 102 -27.01 9.98 8.65
C PRO A 102 -26.55 11.36 8.17
N ILE A 103 -27.16 11.87 7.11
CA ILE A 103 -26.90 13.24 6.61
C ILE A 103 -27.12 14.29 7.72
N ALA A 104 -28.06 14.04 8.63
CA ALA A 104 -28.32 14.95 9.74
C ALA A 104 -27.08 15.20 10.62
N ASN A 105 -26.20 14.20 10.78
CA ASN A 105 -24.96 14.37 11.54
C ASN A 105 -24.01 15.34 10.82
N LEU A 106 -23.90 15.25 9.49
CA LEU A 106 -23.10 16.19 8.71
C LEU A 106 -23.67 17.60 8.79
N VAL A 107 -24.98 17.76 8.68
CA VAL A 107 -25.66 19.06 8.77
C VAL A 107 -25.46 19.68 10.16
N ALA A 108 -25.51 18.88 11.24
CA ALA A 108 -25.24 19.39 12.58
C ALA A 108 -23.82 19.97 12.70
N LEU A 109 -22.82 19.23 12.20
CA LEU A 109 -21.42 19.70 12.21
C LEU A 109 -21.23 20.95 11.34
N LEU A 110 -21.85 21.01 10.17
CA LEU A 110 -21.79 22.20 9.30
C LEU A 110 -22.33 23.45 9.97
N ASN A 111 -23.36 23.32 10.80
CA ASN A 111 -23.97 24.46 11.52
C ASN A 111 -23.06 24.93 12.69
N GLU A 112 -22.08 24.16 13.11
CA GLU A 112 -21.10 24.54 14.15
C GLU A 112 -19.89 25.26 13.56
N VAL A 113 -19.60 25.10 12.25
CA VAL A 113 -18.46 25.76 11.58
C VAL A 113 -18.68 27.24 11.45
N THR A 114 -17.72 28.03 11.89
CA THR A 114 -17.76 29.49 11.83
C THR A 114 -17.05 30.02 10.59
N ASP A 115 -17.48 31.25 10.18
CA ASP A 115 -16.83 31.96 9.05
C ASP A 115 -15.33 32.21 9.34
N ALA A 116 -14.95 32.36 10.59
CA ALA A 116 -13.54 32.54 11.00
C ALA A 116 -12.69 31.28 10.73
N GLU A 117 -13.19 30.09 11.08
CA GLU A 117 -12.52 28.82 10.79
C GLU A 117 -12.39 28.56 9.29
N VAL A 118 -13.44 28.90 8.52
CA VAL A 118 -13.38 28.82 7.06
C VAL A 118 -12.31 29.76 6.49
N ALA A 119 -12.25 31.00 6.98
CA ALA A 119 -11.26 31.98 6.51
C ALA A 119 -9.83 31.55 6.84
N GLU A 120 -9.59 30.98 8.03
CA GLU A 120 -8.30 30.45 8.43
C GLU A 120 -7.83 29.31 7.52
N LEU A 121 -8.72 28.35 7.22
CA LEU A 121 -8.41 27.23 6.34
C LEU A 121 -8.11 27.65 4.89
N VAL A 122 -8.82 28.64 4.38
CA VAL A 122 -8.63 29.17 3.01
C VAL A 122 -7.33 29.96 2.88
N ALA A 123 -6.83 30.54 3.98
CA ALA A 123 -5.57 31.29 3.99
C ALA A 123 -4.30 30.40 4.04
N THR A 124 -4.44 29.08 4.28
CA THR A 124 -3.37 28.08 4.32
C THR A 124 -3.09 27.49 2.96
#